data_4d53739aa10d13d5a34a9986ff5db24a
#
_entry.id   4d53739aa10d13d5a34a9986ff5db24a
#
_cell.length_a   1.000
_cell.length_b   1.000
_cell.length_c   1.000
_cell.angle_alpha   90.00
_cell.angle_beta   90.00
_cell.angle_gamma   90.00
#
_symmetry.space_group_name_H-M   'P 1'
#
loop_
_entity.id
_entity.type
_entity.pdbx_description
1 polymer ?
#
loop_
_entity_poly.entity_id
_entity_poly.type
_entity_poly.pdbx_seq_one_letter_code
_entity_poly.pdbx_strand_id
1 'polypeptide(L)'
;MQEAGRMQLGPAPIPTTNTISDKKTIAIGADHGGYEMKTALIEYIRELGYEVFDCGTSGKEAVDYPDFALAVAEQVISGRAWRGIMIDGAGIGSCMVANKVPGIRAAMAYDYASAANSREHNNANYLTLGAGLIGINQAKLIVKTWLTTEFGGGRHQKRVDKIMGVEKRFLKEG
;
A
#
# COMPACT_ATOMS: atom_id res chain seq x y z
N MET A 1 14.62 63.34 -36.84
CA MET A 1 13.75 62.96 -35.70
C MET A 1 13.41 61.48 -35.89
N GLN A 2 14.01 60.57 -35.12
CA GLN A 2 13.76 59.13 -35.15
C GLN A 2 12.92 58.78 -33.92
N GLU A 3 11.72 58.25 -34.17
CA GLU A 3 10.87 57.74 -33.14
C GLU A 3 11.38 56.36 -32.68
N ALA A 4 11.71 56.25 -31.39
CA ALA A 4 12.09 54.98 -30.74
C ALA A 4 10.84 54.14 -30.49
N GLY A 5 10.74 52.99 -31.18
CA GLY A 5 9.71 51.99 -30.96
C GLY A 5 9.80 51.40 -29.59
N ARG A 6 8.75 51.55 -28.78
CA ARG A 6 8.58 50.89 -27.47
C ARG A 6 8.26 49.43 -27.70
N MET A 7 9.20 48.55 -27.34
CA MET A 7 8.99 47.11 -27.27
C MET A 7 8.07 46.81 -26.07
N GLN A 8 6.84 46.38 -26.34
CA GLN A 8 5.96 45.83 -25.28
C GLN A 8 6.39 44.39 -25.00
N LEU A 9 6.96 44.19 -23.84
CA LEU A 9 7.17 42.84 -23.26
C LEU A 9 5.81 42.34 -22.78
N GLY A 10 5.28 41.32 -23.46
CA GLY A 10 4.10 40.58 -23.00
C GLY A 10 4.37 39.85 -21.67
N PRO A 11 3.31 39.55 -20.89
CA PRO A 11 3.49 38.88 -19.60
C PRO A 11 4.15 37.52 -19.80
N ALA A 12 5.11 37.22 -18.92
CA ALA A 12 5.78 35.92 -18.88
C ALA A 12 4.77 34.78 -18.71
N PRO A 13 4.98 33.62 -19.37
CA PRO A 13 4.08 32.50 -19.25
C PRO A 13 4.11 31.98 -17.81
N ILE A 14 2.92 31.86 -17.22
CA ILE A 14 2.71 31.23 -15.90
C ILE A 14 3.12 29.76 -16.03
N PRO A 15 4.01 29.24 -15.19
CA PRO A 15 4.35 27.83 -15.23
C PRO A 15 3.15 27.01 -14.76
N THR A 16 2.42 26.41 -15.70
CA THR A 16 1.43 25.38 -15.45
C THR A 16 2.14 24.04 -15.37
N THR A 17 2.69 23.69 -14.20
CA THR A 17 3.07 22.33 -13.90
C THR A 17 2.53 21.96 -12.53
N ASN A 18 1.23 21.69 -12.46
CA ASN A 18 0.70 20.68 -11.57
C ASN A 18 1.01 19.33 -12.24
N THR A 19 2.23 18.85 -12.14
CA THR A 19 2.52 17.43 -12.33
C THR A 19 1.93 16.72 -11.12
N ILE A 20 0.67 16.29 -11.25
CA ILE A 20 0.14 15.22 -10.40
C ILE A 20 1.11 14.07 -10.62
N SER A 21 1.82 13.67 -9.57
CA SER A 21 2.71 12.53 -9.61
C SER A 21 1.90 11.31 -10.05
N ASP A 22 2.21 10.74 -11.23
CA ASP A 22 1.61 9.47 -11.70
C ASP A 22 2.06 8.27 -10.86
N LYS A 23 2.83 8.52 -9.79
CA LYS A 23 3.33 7.49 -8.88
C LYS A 23 2.23 6.95 -8.00
N LYS A 24 2.16 5.63 -7.95
CA LYS A 24 1.26 4.92 -7.03
C LYS A 24 1.72 5.08 -5.59
N THR A 25 0.81 5.38 -4.69
CA THR A 25 1.07 5.53 -3.25
C THR A 25 0.82 4.20 -2.53
N ILE A 26 1.76 3.80 -1.68
CA ILE A 26 1.65 2.66 -0.77
C ILE A 26 1.42 3.19 0.65
N ALA A 27 0.32 2.79 1.28
CA ALA A 27 0.13 3.00 2.71
C ALA A 27 0.89 1.91 3.47
N ILE A 28 1.66 2.29 4.48
CA ILE A 28 2.41 1.35 5.30
C ILE A 28 2.23 1.67 6.77
N GLY A 29 2.06 0.64 7.58
CA GLY A 29 1.95 0.74 9.02
C GLY A 29 2.68 -0.40 9.72
N ALA A 30 2.93 -0.23 11.00
CA ALA A 30 3.47 -1.27 11.86
C ALA A 30 3.03 -1.05 13.31
N ASP A 31 3.06 -2.10 14.12
CA ASP A 31 3.14 -1.98 15.56
C ASP A 31 4.61 -1.77 16.01
N HIS A 32 4.84 -1.75 17.32
CA HIS A 32 6.18 -1.57 17.86
C HIS A 32 7.15 -2.70 17.46
N GLY A 33 6.65 -3.93 17.28
CA GLY A 33 7.47 -5.07 16.83
C GLY A 33 7.89 -4.97 15.37
N GLY A 34 7.10 -4.31 14.55
CA GLY A 34 7.36 -4.10 13.12
C GLY A 34 8.03 -2.76 12.77
N TYR A 35 8.22 -1.87 13.73
CA TYR A 35 8.68 -0.50 13.48
C TYR A 35 10.01 -0.41 12.72
N GLU A 36 11.02 -1.18 13.12
CA GLU A 36 12.33 -1.15 12.44
C GLU A 36 12.25 -1.68 11.01
N MET A 37 11.51 -2.75 10.81
CA MET A 37 11.28 -3.30 9.46
C MET A 37 10.50 -2.32 8.59
N LYS A 38 9.46 -1.67 9.13
CA LYS A 38 8.71 -0.63 8.43
C LYS A 38 9.63 0.51 7.96
N THR A 39 10.48 1.01 8.83
CA THR A 39 11.42 2.11 8.52
C THR A 39 12.32 1.74 7.34
N ALA A 40 12.89 0.53 7.36
CA ALA A 40 13.73 0.06 6.27
C ALA A 40 12.95 -0.18 4.97
N LEU A 41 11.71 -0.67 5.06
CA LEU A 41 10.86 -0.90 3.88
C LEU A 41 10.36 0.40 3.26
N ILE A 42 10.12 1.45 4.02
CA ILE A 42 9.75 2.78 3.48
C ILE A 42 10.80 3.26 2.50
N GLU A 43 12.07 3.25 2.87
CA GLU A 43 13.17 3.66 1.99
C GLU A 43 13.24 2.77 0.74
N TYR A 44 13.14 1.45 0.92
CA TYR A 44 13.19 0.51 -0.19
C TYR A 44 12.01 0.68 -1.17
N ILE A 45 10.80 0.90 -0.68
CA ILE A 45 9.61 1.13 -1.52
C ILE A 45 9.77 2.43 -2.33
N ARG A 46 10.35 3.47 -1.74
CA ARG A 46 10.69 4.71 -2.45
C ARG A 46 11.74 4.48 -3.54
N GLU A 47 12.77 3.69 -3.26
CA GLU A 47 13.77 3.28 -4.27
C GLU A 47 13.15 2.52 -5.44
N LEU A 48 12.08 1.74 -5.20
CA LEU A 48 11.31 1.08 -6.24
C LEU A 48 10.43 2.03 -7.07
N GLY A 49 10.36 3.31 -6.72
CA GLY A 49 9.64 4.34 -7.47
C GLY A 49 8.22 4.62 -7.00
N TYR A 50 7.80 4.12 -5.85
CA TYR A 50 6.49 4.39 -5.26
C TYR A 50 6.55 5.56 -4.28
N GLU A 51 5.41 6.21 -4.07
CA GLU A 51 5.21 7.09 -2.94
C GLU A 51 4.77 6.29 -1.72
N VAL A 52 5.09 6.79 -0.53
CA VAL A 52 4.76 6.09 0.73
C VAL A 52 4.01 7.01 1.66
N PHE A 53 2.86 6.55 2.14
CA PHE A 53 2.11 7.14 3.22
C PHE A 53 2.32 6.32 4.49
N ASP A 54 3.04 6.88 5.47
CA ASP A 54 3.31 6.22 6.75
C ASP A 54 2.14 6.42 7.72
N CYS A 55 1.46 5.33 8.06
CA CYS A 55 0.34 5.31 9.01
C CYS A 55 0.78 5.16 10.49
N GLY A 56 2.09 5.09 10.77
CA GLY A 56 2.61 4.80 12.11
C GLY A 56 2.84 3.27 12.31
N THR A 57 3.29 2.81 13.50
CA THR A 57 3.64 3.67 14.64
C THR A 57 4.94 4.44 14.37
N SER A 58 5.20 5.46 15.20
CA SER A 58 6.38 6.32 15.03
C SER A 58 7.54 5.98 15.97
N GLY A 59 7.46 4.84 16.68
CA GLY A 59 8.48 4.44 17.65
C GLY A 59 8.35 2.99 18.09
N LYS A 60 9.15 2.64 19.11
CA LYS A 60 9.24 1.28 19.67
C LYS A 60 8.37 1.09 20.93
N GLU A 61 7.65 2.10 21.35
CA GLU A 61 6.74 1.99 22.48
C GLU A 61 5.58 1.06 22.14
N ALA A 62 5.13 0.28 23.11
CA ALA A 62 4.08 -0.70 22.92
C ALA A 62 2.78 -0.05 22.43
N VAL A 63 2.26 -0.53 21.33
CA VAL A 63 0.99 -0.13 20.71
C VAL A 63 0.23 -1.36 20.23
N ASP A 64 -1.06 -1.20 20.03
CA ASP A 64 -1.93 -2.27 19.57
C ASP A 64 -1.97 -2.31 18.03
N TYR A 65 -1.56 -3.43 17.44
CA TYR A 65 -1.50 -3.61 15.99
C TYR A 65 -2.84 -3.39 15.27
N PRO A 66 -4.03 -3.69 15.85
CA PRO A 66 -5.29 -3.50 15.16
C PRO A 66 -5.54 -2.07 14.73
N ASP A 67 -5.15 -1.09 15.53
CA ASP A 67 -5.34 0.33 15.23
C ASP A 67 -4.57 0.75 13.97
N PHE A 68 -3.33 0.28 13.84
CA PHE A 68 -2.48 0.57 12.68
C PHE A 68 -2.88 -0.24 11.45
N ALA A 69 -3.31 -1.49 11.63
CA ALA A 69 -3.87 -2.29 10.55
C ALA A 69 -5.13 -1.66 9.96
N LEU A 70 -6.01 -1.12 10.81
CA LEU A 70 -7.18 -0.36 10.38
C LEU A 70 -6.78 0.93 9.65
N ALA A 71 -5.85 1.71 10.21
CA ALA A 71 -5.40 2.96 9.58
C ALA A 71 -4.87 2.75 8.16
N VAL A 72 -4.10 1.68 7.93
CA VAL A 72 -3.63 1.31 6.58
C VAL A 72 -4.81 0.92 5.68
N ALA A 73 -5.75 0.13 6.17
CA ALA A 73 -6.92 -0.30 5.40
C ALA A 73 -7.76 0.89 4.94
N GLU A 74 -7.98 1.88 5.81
CA GLU A 74 -8.71 3.11 5.49
C GLU A 74 -8.06 3.92 4.36
N GLN A 75 -6.73 3.94 4.26
CA GLN A 75 -6.05 4.60 3.14
C GLN A 75 -6.33 3.88 1.83
N VAL A 76 -6.39 2.54 1.85
CA VAL A 76 -6.65 1.75 0.65
C VAL A 76 -8.12 1.88 0.20
N ILE A 77 -9.08 1.71 1.11
CA ILE A 77 -10.51 1.77 0.73
C ILE A 77 -10.96 3.16 0.32
N SER A 78 -10.35 4.21 0.86
CA SER A 78 -10.62 5.60 0.45
C SER A 78 -10.01 5.99 -0.90
N GLY A 79 -9.18 5.11 -1.50
CA GLY A 79 -8.47 5.39 -2.74
C GLY A 79 -7.26 6.32 -2.60
N ARG A 80 -6.92 6.76 -1.38
CA ARG A 80 -5.71 7.57 -1.12
C ARG A 80 -4.42 6.76 -1.29
N ALA A 81 -4.47 5.47 -1.07
CA ALA A 81 -3.39 4.56 -1.37
C ALA A 81 -3.84 3.48 -2.36
N TRP A 82 -2.94 3.13 -3.26
CA TRP A 82 -3.17 2.05 -4.22
C TRP A 82 -3.18 0.67 -3.57
N ARG A 83 -2.29 0.46 -2.60
CA ARG A 83 -2.16 -0.79 -1.83
C ARG A 83 -1.68 -0.49 -0.42
N GLY A 84 -1.91 -1.43 0.51
CA GLY A 84 -1.50 -1.34 1.90
C GLY A 84 -0.49 -2.41 2.30
N ILE A 85 0.40 -2.07 3.23
CA ILE A 85 1.35 -3.00 3.86
C ILE A 85 1.30 -2.78 5.37
N MET A 86 1.16 -3.85 6.14
CA MET A 86 1.20 -3.81 7.60
C MET A 86 2.19 -4.82 8.14
N ILE A 87 2.98 -4.39 9.13
CA ILE A 87 4.01 -5.21 9.75
C ILE A 87 3.75 -5.30 11.26
N ASP A 88 3.54 -6.50 11.77
CA ASP A 88 3.50 -6.80 13.19
C ASP A 88 4.45 -7.96 13.54
N GLY A 89 4.35 -8.53 14.71
CA GLY A 89 5.23 -9.63 15.12
C GLY A 89 5.13 -10.87 14.23
N ALA A 90 3.93 -11.25 13.81
CA ALA A 90 3.67 -12.45 13.01
C ALA A 90 2.96 -12.20 11.68
N GLY A 91 2.34 -11.03 11.49
CA GLY A 91 1.51 -10.72 10.32
C GLY A 91 0.12 -11.36 10.35
N ILE A 92 -0.20 -12.11 11.40
CA ILE A 92 -1.44 -12.90 11.50
C ILE A 92 -2.61 -12.01 11.93
N GLY A 93 -2.48 -11.35 13.08
CA GLY A 93 -3.56 -10.52 13.63
C GLY A 93 -3.89 -9.34 12.75
N SER A 94 -2.89 -8.68 12.18
CA SER A 94 -3.07 -7.58 11.22
C SER A 94 -3.81 -8.03 9.96
N CYS A 95 -3.54 -9.26 9.48
CA CYS A 95 -4.26 -9.83 8.34
C CYS A 95 -5.74 -10.07 8.69
N MET A 96 -6.01 -10.57 9.89
CA MET A 96 -7.38 -10.76 10.38
C MET A 96 -8.16 -9.45 10.45
N VAL A 97 -7.55 -8.41 11.02
CA VAL A 97 -8.17 -7.06 11.11
C VAL A 97 -8.46 -6.50 9.73
N ALA A 98 -7.47 -6.50 8.85
CA ALA A 98 -7.60 -5.94 7.51
C ALA A 98 -8.73 -6.61 6.73
N ASN A 99 -8.87 -7.93 6.83
CA ASN A 99 -9.96 -8.68 6.17
C ASN A 99 -11.35 -8.47 6.81
N LYS A 100 -11.47 -7.75 7.92
CA LYS A 100 -12.75 -7.30 8.46
C LYS A 100 -13.25 -6.01 7.79
N VAL A 101 -12.38 -5.31 7.07
CA VAL A 101 -12.71 -4.05 6.40
C VAL A 101 -13.21 -4.35 4.99
N PRO A 102 -14.45 -3.96 4.66
CA PRO A 102 -15.01 -4.17 3.33
C PRO A 102 -14.12 -3.58 2.23
N GLY A 103 -13.91 -4.35 1.16
CA GLY A 103 -13.05 -3.97 0.05
C GLY A 103 -11.58 -4.40 0.20
N ILE A 104 -11.16 -4.85 1.38
CA ILE A 104 -9.81 -5.35 1.61
C ILE A 104 -9.74 -6.86 1.35
N ARG A 105 -8.74 -7.25 0.57
CA ARG A 105 -8.27 -8.63 0.42
C ARG A 105 -6.84 -8.69 0.92
N ALA A 106 -6.68 -8.89 2.22
CA ALA A 106 -5.39 -8.99 2.86
C ALA A 106 -4.83 -10.40 2.75
N ALA A 107 -3.56 -10.48 2.43
CA ALA A 107 -2.79 -11.71 2.41
C ALA A 107 -1.53 -11.55 3.26
N MET A 108 -1.22 -12.57 4.03
CA MET A 108 0.05 -12.70 4.71
C MET A 108 1.02 -13.46 3.82
N ALA A 109 2.25 -12.97 3.69
CA ALA A 109 3.27 -13.63 2.90
C ALA A 109 4.55 -13.85 3.71
N TYR A 110 5.17 -15.02 3.52
CA TYR A 110 6.44 -15.40 4.16
C TYR A 110 7.57 -15.58 3.16
N ASP A 111 7.24 -15.75 1.88
CA ASP A 111 8.17 -16.05 0.81
C ASP A 111 7.70 -15.49 -0.53
N TYR A 112 8.52 -15.71 -1.55
CA TYR A 112 8.21 -15.33 -2.92
C TYR A 112 6.90 -15.95 -3.40
N ALA A 113 6.68 -17.23 -3.16
CA ALA A 113 5.53 -17.95 -3.70
C ALA A 113 4.21 -17.44 -3.12
N SER A 114 4.14 -17.22 -1.81
CA SER A 114 2.95 -16.67 -1.16
C SER A 114 2.68 -15.23 -1.59
N ALA A 115 3.71 -14.41 -1.75
CA ALA A 115 3.59 -13.05 -2.26
C ALA A 115 3.04 -13.01 -3.69
N ALA A 116 3.67 -13.76 -4.60
CA ALA A 116 3.25 -13.84 -6.01
C ALA A 116 1.82 -14.39 -6.14
N ASN A 117 1.50 -15.49 -5.47
CA ASN A 117 0.18 -16.13 -5.52
C ASN A 117 -0.93 -15.19 -5.04
N SER A 118 -0.72 -14.49 -3.93
CA SER A 118 -1.72 -13.58 -3.39
C SER A 118 -2.11 -12.47 -4.38
N ARG A 119 -1.18 -12.06 -5.23
CA ARG A 119 -1.42 -11.10 -6.29
C ARG A 119 -2.03 -11.73 -7.53
N GLU A 120 -1.33 -12.71 -8.10
CA GLU A 120 -1.69 -13.33 -9.37
C GLU A 120 -3.09 -14.00 -9.30
N HIS A 121 -3.38 -14.71 -8.21
CA HIS A 121 -4.62 -15.47 -8.08
C HIS A 121 -5.72 -14.74 -7.31
N ASN A 122 -5.39 -13.94 -6.29
CA ASN A 122 -6.36 -13.37 -5.37
C ASN A 122 -6.51 -11.85 -5.47
N ASN A 123 -5.70 -11.21 -6.30
CA ASN A 123 -5.71 -9.75 -6.44
C ASN A 123 -5.67 -9.05 -5.08
N ALA A 124 -4.80 -9.53 -4.17
CA ALA A 124 -4.67 -8.95 -2.83
C ALA A 124 -4.25 -7.49 -2.92
N ASN A 125 -4.94 -6.62 -2.22
CA ASN A 125 -4.66 -5.18 -2.16
C ASN A 125 -4.03 -4.75 -0.83
N TYR A 126 -3.80 -5.70 0.06
CA TYR A 126 -3.22 -5.50 1.38
C TYR A 126 -2.29 -6.67 1.72
N LEU A 127 -1.06 -6.36 2.13
CA LEU A 127 -0.04 -7.33 2.49
C LEU A 127 0.25 -7.24 3.98
N THR A 128 0.39 -8.36 4.65
CA THR A 128 0.91 -8.39 6.03
C THR A 128 2.20 -9.19 6.12
N LEU A 129 3.12 -8.70 6.96
CA LEU A 129 4.44 -9.28 7.21
C LEU A 129 4.65 -9.47 8.70
N GLY A 130 5.34 -10.53 9.07
CA GLY A 130 5.73 -10.83 10.45
C GLY A 130 7.21 -10.52 10.69
N ALA A 131 7.52 -9.42 11.38
CA ALA A 131 8.89 -9.01 11.67
C ALA A 131 9.66 -10.03 12.55
N GLY A 132 8.95 -10.83 13.33
CA GLY A 132 9.51 -11.90 14.11
C GLY A 132 9.73 -13.21 13.33
N LEU A 133 9.22 -13.31 12.12
CA LEU A 133 9.24 -14.53 11.31
C LEU A 133 10.19 -14.45 10.11
N ILE A 134 10.42 -13.26 9.58
CA ILE A 134 11.27 -13.04 8.40
C ILE A 134 12.27 -11.92 8.65
N GLY A 135 13.43 -12.03 8.02
CA GLY A 135 14.45 -10.97 8.02
C GLY A 135 14.18 -9.90 6.95
N ILE A 136 14.89 -8.78 7.06
CA ILE A 136 14.69 -7.63 6.16
C ILE A 136 14.93 -7.95 4.69
N ASN A 137 15.89 -8.79 4.35
CA ASN A 137 16.16 -9.16 2.96
C ASN A 137 15.00 -9.98 2.36
N GLN A 138 14.42 -10.87 3.15
CA GLN A 138 13.24 -11.63 2.76
C GLN A 138 12.02 -10.69 2.62
N ALA A 139 11.84 -9.76 3.55
CA ALA A 139 10.77 -8.76 3.48
C ALA A 139 10.88 -7.90 2.21
N LYS A 140 12.07 -7.44 1.85
CA LYS A 140 12.32 -6.70 0.60
C LYS A 140 11.96 -7.51 -0.64
N LEU A 141 12.35 -8.79 -0.67
CA LEU A 141 11.99 -9.69 -1.77
C LEU A 141 10.47 -9.86 -1.89
N ILE A 142 9.79 -10.11 -0.77
CA ILE A 142 8.33 -10.25 -0.71
C ILE A 142 7.65 -8.98 -1.19
N VAL A 143 8.03 -7.82 -0.66
CA VAL A 143 7.44 -6.52 -1.03
C VAL A 143 7.63 -6.22 -2.51
N LYS A 144 8.84 -6.39 -3.05
CA LYS A 144 9.09 -6.20 -4.49
C LYS A 144 8.22 -7.11 -5.33
N THR A 145 8.20 -8.40 -5.03
CA THR A 145 7.37 -9.39 -5.73
C THR A 145 5.91 -9.00 -5.68
N TRP A 146 5.40 -8.65 -4.51
CA TRP A 146 4.00 -8.30 -4.31
C TRP A 146 3.60 -7.01 -5.02
N LEU A 147 4.46 -6.00 -5.05
CA LEU A 147 4.20 -4.73 -5.74
C LEU A 147 4.24 -4.88 -7.26
N THR A 148 5.05 -5.79 -7.80
CA THR A 148 5.28 -5.93 -9.23
C THR A 148 4.51 -7.08 -9.89
N THR A 149 3.90 -7.99 -9.12
CA THR A 149 3.08 -9.07 -9.66
C THR A 149 1.69 -8.55 -10.01
N GLU A 150 1.31 -8.69 -11.27
CA GLU A 150 -0.01 -8.32 -11.75
C GLU A 150 -1.05 -9.40 -11.42
N PHE A 151 -2.32 -9.01 -11.46
CA PHE A 151 -3.42 -9.96 -11.31
C PHE A 151 -3.61 -10.75 -12.60
N GLY A 152 -3.69 -12.08 -12.48
CA GLY A 152 -3.80 -12.95 -13.65
C GLY A 152 -5.18 -12.94 -14.35
N GLY A 153 -6.22 -12.41 -13.70
CA GLY A 153 -7.56 -12.34 -14.27
C GLY A 153 -8.13 -13.71 -14.64
N GLY A 154 -8.86 -13.79 -15.74
CA GLY A 154 -9.39 -15.02 -16.30
C GLY A 154 -10.14 -15.88 -15.27
N ARG A 155 -9.73 -17.14 -15.11
CA ARG A 155 -10.32 -18.08 -14.13
C ARG A 155 -10.23 -17.60 -12.69
N HIS A 156 -9.25 -16.76 -12.36
CA HIS A 156 -9.06 -16.23 -11.01
C HIS A 156 -10.09 -15.14 -10.67
N GLN A 157 -10.51 -14.34 -11.65
CA GLN A 157 -11.52 -13.30 -11.45
C GLN A 157 -12.80 -13.88 -10.86
N LYS A 158 -13.30 -15.00 -11.38
CA LYS A 158 -14.51 -15.66 -10.84
C LYS A 158 -14.37 -16.02 -9.35
N ARG A 159 -13.17 -16.38 -8.91
CA ARG A 159 -12.92 -16.72 -7.50
C ARG A 159 -12.84 -15.47 -6.63
N VAL A 160 -12.19 -14.41 -7.12
CA VAL A 160 -12.16 -13.11 -6.45
C VAL A 160 -13.60 -12.56 -6.30
N ASP A 161 -14.42 -12.64 -7.35
CA ASP A 161 -15.81 -12.20 -7.31
C ASP A 161 -16.62 -12.97 -6.22
N LYS A 162 -16.34 -14.26 -6.04
CA LYS A 162 -16.96 -15.05 -4.97
C LYS A 162 -16.51 -14.62 -3.57
N ILE A 163 -15.23 -14.29 -3.39
CA ILE A 163 -14.70 -13.73 -2.13
C ILE A 163 -15.48 -12.43 -1.80
N MET A 164 -15.58 -11.52 -2.78
CA MET A 164 -16.31 -10.26 -2.59
C MET A 164 -17.82 -10.49 -2.41
N GLY A 165 -18.37 -11.53 -3.01
CA GLY A 165 -19.76 -11.95 -2.82
C GLY A 165 -20.06 -12.42 -1.39
N VAL A 166 -19.11 -13.11 -0.76
CA VAL A 166 -19.21 -13.48 0.67
C VAL A 166 -19.23 -12.23 1.54
N GLU A 167 -18.31 -11.30 1.31
CA GLU A 167 -18.30 -10.01 2.04
C GLU A 167 -19.64 -9.31 1.94
N LYS A 168 -20.13 -9.09 0.71
CA LYS A 168 -21.41 -8.41 0.48
C LYS A 168 -22.59 -9.08 1.19
N ARG A 169 -22.60 -10.42 1.27
CA ARG A 169 -23.67 -11.18 1.93
C ARG A 169 -23.76 -10.89 3.44
N PHE A 170 -22.63 -10.60 4.08
CA PHE A 170 -22.55 -10.40 5.53
C PHE A 170 -22.38 -8.94 5.95
N LEU A 171 -22.26 -8.02 4.99
CA LEU A 171 -22.37 -6.61 5.30
C LEU A 171 -23.78 -6.32 5.81
N LYS A 172 -23.89 -5.74 7.01
CA LYS A 172 -25.13 -5.20 7.50
C LYS A 172 -25.37 -3.88 6.78
N GLU A 173 -26.54 -3.71 6.20
CA GLU A 173 -27.01 -2.39 5.79
C GLU A 173 -27.13 -1.54 7.06
N GLY A 174 -26.33 -0.46 7.12
CA GLY A 174 -26.33 0.51 8.22
C GLY A 174 -27.49 1.49 8.09
#